data_a751998c927a3881999aa3809c2d2f1d
#
_entry.id   a751998c927a3881999aa3809c2d2f1d
#
_cell.length_a   1.000
_cell.length_b   1.000
_cell.length_c   1.000
_cell.angle_alpha   90.00
_cell.angle_beta   90.00
_cell.angle_gamma   90.00
#
_symmetry.space_group_name_H-M   'P 1'
#
loop_
_entity.id
_entity.type
_entity.pdbx_description
1 polymer ?
#
loop_
_entity_poly.entity_id
_entity_poly.type
_entity_poly.pdbx_seq_one_letter_code
_entity_poly.pdbx_strand_id
1 'polypeptide(L)'
;ISDPAREGIFQFISAMSTTGWQTSNINNWNWYSVVFIVSTAMFIGGASGATVGGIKMIRFLLIKKGLRWQINKAFISENTIKTVKFNRKTLLPRERYEEFTKAATVAIIFLLLLLGSALLTYLFTDSEYSFASALFESGSAQGTVGLSSGITDPSMSPLLELIYIFQMWSGRLEIIPVFALFRAIIRGTNSRII
;
A
#
# COMPACT_ATOMS: atom_id res chain seq x y z
N ILE A 1 23.06 25.06 6.17
CA ILE A 1 21.88 25.66 5.53
C ILE A 1 21.16 24.53 4.85
N SER A 2 20.01 24.09 5.42
CA SER A 2 19.17 23.07 4.82
C SER A 2 18.54 23.66 3.55
N ASP A 3 18.72 22.98 2.42
CA ASP A 3 18.05 23.31 1.17
C ASP A 3 16.72 22.56 1.13
N PRO A 4 15.56 23.23 1.22
CA PRO A 4 14.26 22.58 1.26
C PRO A 4 13.98 21.69 0.05
N ALA A 5 14.52 22.04 -1.11
CA ALA A 5 14.37 21.25 -2.33
C ALA A 5 15.15 19.93 -2.22
N ARG A 6 16.38 19.99 -1.72
CA ARG A 6 17.23 18.79 -1.50
C ARG A 6 16.62 17.84 -0.48
N GLU A 7 16.13 18.38 0.63
CA GLU A 7 15.46 17.57 1.67
C GLU A 7 14.19 16.92 1.14
N GLY A 8 13.36 17.68 0.41
CA GLY A 8 12.13 17.16 -0.18
C GLY A 8 12.37 16.03 -1.17
N ILE A 9 13.33 16.19 -2.08
CA ILE A 9 13.71 15.16 -3.04
C ILE A 9 14.24 13.91 -2.31
N PHE A 10 15.10 14.10 -1.32
CA PHE A 10 15.65 13.00 -0.54
C PHE A 10 14.55 12.20 0.16
N GLN A 11 13.64 12.86 0.87
CA GLN A 11 12.53 12.22 1.57
C GLN A 11 11.59 11.48 0.61
N PHE A 12 11.29 12.08 -0.55
CA PHE A 12 10.46 11.44 -1.56
C PHE A 12 11.11 10.16 -2.12
N ILE A 13 12.41 10.21 -2.44
CA ILE A 13 13.16 9.04 -2.92
C ILE A 13 13.24 7.97 -1.83
N SER A 14 13.49 8.36 -0.57
CA SER A 14 13.52 7.46 0.58
C SER A 14 12.18 6.76 0.79
N ALA A 15 11.07 7.49 0.65
CA ALA A 15 9.72 6.93 0.71
C ALA A 15 9.44 5.94 -0.43
N MET A 16 9.73 6.34 -1.67
CA MET A 16 9.45 5.54 -2.87
C MET A 16 10.31 4.27 -2.94
N SER A 17 11.57 4.34 -2.47
CA SER A 17 12.48 3.19 -2.41
C SER A 17 12.29 2.32 -1.17
N THR A 18 11.41 2.73 -0.25
CA THR A 18 11.21 2.10 1.07
C THR A 18 12.51 1.95 1.87
N THR A 19 13.41 2.94 1.76
CA THR A 19 14.67 2.95 2.47
C THR A 19 14.51 3.45 3.91
N GLY A 20 13.59 4.40 4.15
CA GLY A 20 13.22 4.91 5.47
C GLY A 20 14.23 5.88 6.10
N TRP A 21 15.26 6.32 5.38
CA TRP A 21 16.17 7.34 5.88
C TRP A 21 15.49 8.70 5.92
N GLN A 22 15.61 9.38 7.05
CA GLN A 22 14.99 10.67 7.30
C GLN A 22 16.09 11.70 7.64
N THR A 23 16.11 12.82 6.87
CA THR A 23 17.09 13.89 7.04
C THR A 23 16.52 15.12 7.73
N SER A 24 15.20 15.24 7.74
CA SER A 24 14.49 16.36 8.37
C SER A 24 13.25 15.86 9.11
N ASN A 25 12.82 16.61 10.13
CA ASN A 25 11.60 16.30 10.85
C ASN A 25 10.39 16.64 9.97
N ILE A 26 9.64 15.62 9.60
CA ILE A 26 8.47 15.74 8.71
C ILE A 26 7.37 16.60 9.34
N ASN A 27 7.28 16.67 10.67
CA ASN A 27 6.29 17.51 11.36
C ASN A 27 6.50 19.02 11.11
N ASN A 28 7.70 19.43 10.73
CA ASN A 28 7.99 20.83 10.41
C ASN A 28 7.59 21.22 8.98
N TRP A 29 7.11 20.26 8.20
CA TRP A 29 6.73 20.49 6.82
C TRP A 29 5.25 20.91 6.72
N ASN A 30 4.86 21.50 5.59
CA ASN A 30 3.46 21.79 5.33
C ASN A 30 2.70 20.47 5.09
N TRP A 31 2.05 19.97 6.13
CA TRP A 31 1.48 18.64 6.22
C TRP A 31 0.59 18.23 5.05
N TYR A 32 -0.25 19.13 4.59
CA TYR A 32 -1.25 18.75 3.58
C TYR A 32 -0.62 18.33 2.24
N SER A 33 0.40 19.05 1.78
CA SER A 33 1.06 18.74 0.51
C SER A 33 2.04 17.58 0.63
N VAL A 34 2.83 17.56 1.70
CA VAL A 34 3.88 16.56 1.92
C VAL A 34 3.30 15.20 2.25
N VAL A 35 2.34 15.15 3.18
CA VAL A 35 1.69 13.90 3.57
C VAL A 35 1.07 13.23 2.35
N PHE A 36 0.37 14.00 1.51
CA PHE A 36 -0.27 13.43 0.32
C PHE A 36 0.74 12.87 -0.69
N ILE A 37 1.80 13.64 -1.00
CA ILE A 37 2.81 13.23 -2.00
C ILE A 37 3.64 12.06 -1.49
N VAL A 38 4.17 12.16 -0.26
CA VAL A 38 5.06 11.15 0.31
C VAL A 38 4.29 9.87 0.66
N SER A 39 3.07 9.98 1.21
CA SER A 39 2.21 8.82 1.45
C SER A 39 1.84 8.09 0.16
N THR A 40 1.55 8.83 -0.91
CA THR A 40 1.29 8.23 -2.22
C THR A 40 2.51 7.46 -2.74
N ALA A 41 3.71 8.01 -2.55
CA ALA A 41 4.96 7.33 -2.90
C ALA A 41 5.17 6.03 -2.09
N MET A 42 4.82 6.02 -0.79
CA MET A 42 4.89 4.84 0.07
C MET A 42 3.93 3.71 -0.36
N PHE A 43 2.76 4.06 -0.88
CA PHE A 43 1.74 3.07 -1.28
C PHE A 43 2.07 2.37 -2.59
N ILE A 44 2.83 3.03 -3.46
CA ILE A 44 3.26 2.46 -4.74
C ILE A 44 4.54 1.66 -4.50
N GLY A 45 4.38 0.36 -4.31
CA GLY A 45 5.51 -0.56 -4.10
C GLY A 45 6.38 -0.71 -5.33
N GLY A 46 7.55 -1.31 -5.13
CA GLY A 46 8.53 -1.54 -6.19
C GLY A 46 8.11 -2.55 -7.26
N ALA A 47 9.07 -2.89 -8.11
CA ALA A 47 8.90 -3.88 -9.17
C ALA A 47 8.50 -5.26 -8.63
N SER A 48 7.90 -6.09 -9.48
CA SER A 48 7.61 -7.48 -9.14
C SER A 48 8.89 -8.21 -8.77
N GLY A 49 8.92 -8.85 -7.61
CA GLY A 49 10.13 -9.51 -7.06
C GLY A 49 11.01 -8.63 -6.18
N ALA A 50 10.80 -7.31 -6.14
CA ALA A 50 11.48 -6.47 -5.17
C ALA A 50 10.96 -6.72 -3.73
N THR A 51 11.88 -6.62 -2.76
CA THR A 51 11.57 -6.81 -1.34
C THR A 51 10.89 -5.61 -0.69
N VAL A 52 10.28 -4.76 -1.47
CA VAL A 52 9.58 -3.53 -1.09
C VAL A 52 8.13 -3.84 -0.71
N GLY A 53 7.61 -3.22 0.35
CA GLY A 53 6.19 -3.29 0.72
C GLY A 53 5.29 -2.51 -0.25
N GLY A 54 4.04 -2.30 0.15
CA GLY A 54 3.08 -1.56 -0.66
C GLY A 54 2.46 -2.38 -1.82
N ILE A 55 1.65 -1.68 -2.62
CA ILE A 55 1.00 -2.29 -3.79
C ILE A 55 2.03 -2.38 -4.92
N LYS A 56 2.41 -3.60 -5.32
CA LYS A 56 3.38 -3.82 -6.40
C LYS A 56 2.99 -3.06 -7.67
N MET A 57 3.98 -2.44 -8.33
CA MET A 57 3.80 -1.65 -9.55
C MET A 57 3.01 -2.41 -10.62
N ILE A 58 3.20 -3.72 -10.75
CA ILE A 58 2.48 -4.55 -11.71
C ILE A 58 0.97 -4.58 -11.44
N ARG A 59 0.55 -4.62 -10.16
CA ARG A 59 -0.86 -4.56 -9.78
C ARG A 59 -1.46 -3.19 -10.04
N PHE A 60 -0.72 -2.13 -9.76
CA PHE A 60 -1.14 -0.77 -10.08
C PHE A 60 -1.39 -0.60 -11.59
N LEU A 61 -0.48 -1.12 -12.43
CA LEU A 61 -0.65 -1.10 -13.88
C LEU A 61 -1.84 -1.96 -14.36
N LEU A 62 -2.06 -3.11 -13.73
CA LEU A 62 -3.24 -3.96 -14.03
C LEU A 62 -4.54 -3.23 -13.69
N ILE A 63 -4.62 -2.62 -12.51
CA ILE A 63 -5.81 -1.84 -12.09
C ILE A 63 -6.05 -0.68 -13.06
N LYS A 64 -5.01 0.10 -13.40
CA LYS A 64 -5.10 1.21 -14.36
C LYS A 64 -5.61 0.75 -15.74
N LYS A 65 -5.06 -0.37 -16.25
CA LYS A 65 -5.50 -0.94 -17.54
C LYS A 65 -6.92 -1.51 -17.46
N GLY A 66 -7.24 -2.20 -16.38
CA GLY A 66 -8.57 -2.75 -16.14
C GLY A 66 -9.64 -1.66 -16.05
N LEU A 67 -9.37 -0.59 -15.28
CA LEU A 67 -10.27 0.55 -15.16
C LEU A 67 -10.49 1.24 -16.50
N ARG A 68 -9.40 1.52 -17.24
CA ARG A 68 -9.50 2.11 -18.58
C ARG A 68 -10.29 1.22 -19.55
N TRP A 69 -10.12 -0.10 -19.44
CA TRP A 69 -10.89 -1.04 -20.27
C TRP A 69 -12.37 -1.04 -19.87
N GLN A 70 -12.69 -1.02 -18.58
CA GLN A 70 -14.07 -0.98 -18.08
C GLN A 70 -14.78 0.30 -18.53
N ILE A 71 -14.12 1.45 -18.43
CA ILE A 71 -14.66 2.73 -18.91
C ILE A 71 -14.87 2.68 -20.42
N ASN A 72 -13.88 2.22 -21.18
CA ASN A 72 -14.02 2.12 -22.64
C ASN A 72 -15.12 1.15 -23.08
N LYS A 73 -15.37 0.08 -22.31
CA LYS A 73 -16.45 -0.88 -22.61
C LYS A 73 -17.82 -0.22 -22.58
N ALA A 74 -18.03 0.78 -21.71
CA ALA A 74 -19.29 1.51 -21.62
C ALA A 74 -19.62 2.34 -22.89
N PHE A 75 -18.60 2.65 -23.70
CA PHE A 75 -18.72 3.47 -24.91
C PHE A 75 -18.55 2.69 -26.22
N ILE A 76 -18.37 1.36 -26.15
CA ILE A 76 -18.11 0.52 -27.34
C ILE A 76 -19.25 -0.44 -27.54
N SER A 77 -19.69 -0.61 -28.80
CA SER A 77 -20.70 -1.60 -29.21
C SER A 77 -20.26 -3.02 -28.85
N GLU A 78 -21.21 -3.88 -28.44
CA GLU A 78 -20.99 -5.25 -27.97
C GLU A 78 -20.25 -6.16 -28.97
N ASN A 79 -20.26 -5.83 -30.23
CA ASN A 79 -19.66 -6.63 -31.31
C ASN A 79 -18.16 -6.38 -31.51
N THR A 80 -17.52 -5.52 -30.73
CA THR A 80 -16.10 -5.18 -30.92
C THR A 80 -15.19 -5.98 -29.98
N ILE A 81 -14.51 -6.99 -30.50
CA ILE A 81 -13.49 -7.74 -29.73
C ILE A 81 -12.22 -6.93 -29.64
N LYS A 82 -11.99 -6.23 -28.54
CA LYS A 82 -10.69 -5.60 -28.24
C LYS A 82 -9.81 -6.51 -27.39
N THR A 83 -8.67 -6.89 -27.93
CA THR A 83 -7.63 -7.63 -27.18
C THR A 83 -6.81 -6.66 -26.34
N VAL A 84 -6.64 -6.95 -25.06
CA VAL A 84 -5.76 -6.20 -24.18
C VAL A 84 -4.43 -6.94 -24.08
N LYS A 85 -3.37 -6.30 -24.55
CA LYS A 85 -2.00 -6.83 -24.39
C LYS A 85 -1.44 -6.44 -23.04
N PHE A 86 -0.95 -7.42 -22.28
CA PHE A 86 -0.24 -7.22 -21.02
C PHE A 86 1.06 -8.01 -21.06
N ASN A 87 2.18 -7.33 -20.80
CA ASN A 87 3.53 -7.93 -20.82
C ASN A 87 3.81 -8.77 -22.07
N ARG A 88 3.53 -8.22 -23.26
CA ARG A 88 3.67 -8.88 -24.59
C ARG A 88 2.77 -10.10 -24.83
N LYS A 89 1.94 -10.51 -23.87
CA LYS A 89 0.95 -11.57 -24.04
C LYS A 89 -0.44 -10.96 -24.25
N THR A 90 -1.21 -11.54 -25.16
CA THR A 90 -2.63 -11.23 -25.33
C THR A 90 -3.41 -12.06 -24.31
N LEU A 91 -3.96 -11.40 -23.29
CA LEU A 91 -4.76 -12.09 -22.28
C LEU A 91 -6.13 -12.46 -22.86
N LEU A 92 -6.55 -13.70 -22.64
CA LEU A 92 -7.91 -14.15 -22.90
C LEU A 92 -8.88 -13.36 -21.99
N PRO A 93 -10.15 -13.19 -22.41
CA PRO A 93 -11.14 -12.44 -21.62
C PRO A 93 -11.27 -12.91 -20.17
N ARG A 94 -11.22 -14.21 -19.94
CA ARG A 94 -11.30 -14.84 -18.62
C ARG A 94 -10.04 -14.56 -17.77
N GLU A 95 -8.86 -14.77 -18.32
CA GLU A 95 -7.58 -14.52 -17.63
C GLU A 95 -7.44 -13.05 -17.22
N ARG A 96 -7.84 -12.14 -18.10
CA ARG A 96 -7.84 -10.71 -17.84
C ARG A 96 -8.74 -10.34 -16.66
N TYR A 97 -9.96 -10.90 -16.61
CA TYR A 97 -10.87 -10.66 -15.50
C TYR A 97 -10.30 -11.19 -14.18
N GLU A 98 -9.74 -12.39 -14.18
CA GLU A 98 -9.13 -12.99 -13.00
C GLU A 98 -7.95 -12.16 -12.47
N GLU A 99 -7.02 -11.76 -13.34
CA GLU A 99 -5.86 -10.95 -12.96
C GLU A 99 -6.25 -9.55 -12.44
N PHE A 100 -7.23 -8.92 -13.11
CA PHE A 100 -7.76 -7.64 -12.64
C PHE A 100 -8.45 -7.77 -11.28
N THR A 101 -9.29 -8.78 -11.11
CA THR A 101 -10.00 -9.02 -9.83
C THR A 101 -9.02 -9.29 -8.70
N LYS A 102 -8.01 -10.13 -8.91
CA LYS A 102 -6.95 -10.38 -7.92
C LYS A 102 -6.23 -9.08 -7.52
N ALA A 103 -5.82 -8.28 -8.51
CA ALA A 103 -5.13 -7.02 -8.26
C ALA A 103 -6.03 -6.02 -7.49
N ALA A 104 -7.30 -5.89 -7.89
CA ALA A 104 -8.27 -5.02 -7.24
C ALA A 104 -8.57 -5.46 -5.80
N THR A 105 -8.75 -6.76 -5.56
CA THR A 105 -8.98 -7.31 -4.22
C THR A 105 -7.82 -7.00 -3.29
N VAL A 106 -6.58 -7.22 -3.72
CA VAL A 106 -5.40 -6.89 -2.92
C VAL A 106 -5.34 -5.39 -2.60
N ALA A 107 -5.61 -4.53 -3.59
CA ALA A 107 -5.60 -3.09 -3.37
C ALA A 107 -6.69 -2.63 -2.39
N ILE A 108 -7.89 -3.19 -2.48
CA ILE A 108 -9.00 -2.87 -1.56
C ILE A 108 -8.63 -3.31 -0.14
N ILE A 109 -8.14 -4.53 0.06
CA ILE A 109 -7.75 -5.02 1.38
C ILE A 109 -6.60 -4.18 1.94
N PHE A 110 -5.62 -3.80 1.10
CA PHE A 110 -4.53 -2.92 1.49
C PHE A 110 -5.06 -1.57 2.02
N LEU A 111 -5.99 -0.95 1.31
CA LEU A 111 -6.60 0.32 1.72
C LEU A 111 -7.44 0.18 3.00
N LEU A 112 -8.19 -0.91 3.15
CA LEU A 112 -8.98 -1.16 4.36
C LEU A 112 -8.08 -1.35 5.59
N LEU A 113 -6.99 -2.09 5.47
CA LEU A 113 -6.01 -2.25 6.55
C LEU A 113 -5.34 -0.93 6.88
N LEU A 114 -4.95 -0.15 5.87
CA LEU A 114 -4.34 1.15 6.05
C LEU A 114 -5.26 2.13 6.80
N LEU A 115 -6.49 2.28 6.32
CA LEU A 115 -7.46 3.20 6.94
C LEU A 115 -7.89 2.74 8.33
N GLY A 116 -8.09 1.43 8.51
CA GLY A 116 -8.41 0.86 9.81
C GLY A 116 -7.33 1.09 10.84
N SER A 117 -6.07 0.85 10.49
CA SER A 117 -4.94 1.10 11.39
C SER A 117 -4.69 2.58 11.62
N ALA A 118 -4.83 3.43 10.61
CA ALA A 118 -4.73 4.88 10.78
C ALA A 118 -5.79 5.42 11.74
N LEU A 119 -7.02 4.91 11.66
CA LEU A 119 -8.08 5.26 12.60
C LEU A 119 -7.75 4.80 14.02
N LEU A 120 -7.30 3.56 14.19
CA LEU A 120 -6.88 3.04 15.50
C LEU A 120 -5.70 3.84 16.06
N THR A 121 -4.70 4.15 15.24
CA THR A 121 -3.57 5.00 15.64
C THR A 121 -4.07 6.36 16.13
N TYR A 122 -4.95 7.00 15.38
CA TYR A 122 -5.50 8.30 15.75
C TYR A 122 -6.31 8.27 17.07
N LEU A 123 -7.05 7.18 17.32
CA LEU A 123 -7.84 7.02 18.53
C LEU A 123 -7.01 6.71 19.78
N PHE A 124 -5.86 6.06 19.63
CA PHE A 124 -5.01 5.62 20.75
C PHE A 124 -3.74 6.46 20.92
N THR A 125 -3.55 7.50 20.10
CA THR A 125 -2.45 8.45 20.21
C THR A 125 -2.92 9.75 20.84
N ASP A 126 -2.02 10.50 21.46
CA ASP A 126 -2.32 11.77 22.11
C ASP A 126 -2.87 12.80 21.11
N SER A 127 -3.68 13.72 21.63
CA SER A 127 -4.40 14.76 20.86
C SER A 127 -3.49 15.74 20.09
N GLU A 128 -2.19 15.69 20.30
CA GLU A 128 -1.23 16.52 19.57
C GLU A 128 -1.04 16.09 18.10
N TYR A 129 -1.34 14.82 17.78
CA TYR A 129 -1.16 14.30 16.44
C TYR A 129 -2.45 14.37 15.62
N SER A 130 -2.32 14.81 14.37
CA SER A 130 -3.44 14.85 13.44
C SER A 130 -3.74 13.47 12.84
N PHE A 131 -4.95 13.29 12.31
CA PHE A 131 -5.28 12.08 11.53
C PHE A 131 -4.33 11.88 10.33
N ALA A 132 -3.84 12.99 9.75
CA ALA A 132 -2.86 12.92 8.66
C ALA A 132 -1.53 12.31 9.13
N SER A 133 -1.08 12.63 10.36
CA SER A 133 0.10 12.02 10.97
C SER A 133 -0.10 10.53 11.21
N ALA A 134 -1.28 10.13 11.72
CA ALA A 134 -1.63 8.73 11.92
C ALA A 134 -1.69 7.93 10.60
N LEU A 135 -2.25 8.55 9.54
CA LEU A 135 -2.29 7.96 8.20
C LEU A 135 -0.87 7.78 7.62
N PHE A 136 0.00 8.78 7.82
CA PHE A 136 1.38 8.73 7.38
C PHE A 136 2.15 7.60 8.07
N GLU A 137 2.04 7.50 9.40
CA GLU A 137 2.70 6.47 10.21
C GLU A 137 2.23 5.07 9.83
N SER A 138 0.90 4.88 9.75
CA SER A 138 0.31 3.61 9.30
C SER A 138 0.71 3.25 7.87
N GLY A 139 0.80 4.25 6.99
CA GLY A 139 1.28 4.08 5.62
C GLY A 139 2.74 3.67 5.55
N SER A 140 3.58 4.26 6.39
CA SER A 140 4.99 3.91 6.52
C SER A 140 5.18 2.49 7.04
N ALA A 141 4.42 2.10 8.07
CA ALA A 141 4.45 0.74 8.60
C ALA A 141 4.01 -0.28 7.56
N GLN A 142 2.86 -0.07 6.90
CA GLN A 142 2.32 -1.02 5.92
C GLN A 142 3.12 -1.05 4.61
N GLY A 143 3.68 0.09 4.18
CA GLY A 143 4.62 0.17 3.06
C GLY A 143 6.00 -0.39 3.38
N THR A 144 6.28 -0.71 4.65
CA THR A 144 7.61 -1.11 5.17
C THR A 144 8.69 -0.08 4.83
N VAL A 145 8.35 1.20 4.96
CA VAL A 145 9.21 2.33 4.59
C VAL A 145 10.15 2.72 5.72
N GLY A 146 9.60 3.00 6.91
CA GLY A 146 10.38 3.38 8.09
C GLY A 146 10.49 4.89 8.32
N LEU A 147 9.81 5.73 7.54
CA LEU A 147 9.67 7.16 7.85
C LEU A 147 8.67 7.34 8.99
N SER A 148 8.96 8.22 9.94
CA SER A 148 8.09 8.48 11.09
C SER A 148 7.71 9.95 11.21
N SER A 149 6.46 10.15 11.64
CA SER A 149 5.93 11.45 12.08
C SER A 149 6.15 11.69 13.58
N GLY A 150 6.82 10.77 14.27
CA GLY A 150 7.07 10.84 15.71
C GLY A 150 6.02 10.13 16.57
N ILE A 151 5.02 9.48 15.98
CA ILE A 151 4.04 8.67 16.70
C ILE A 151 4.70 7.37 17.20
N THR A 152 5.59 6.80 16.40
CA THR A 152 6.35 5.61 16.79
C THR A 152 7.46 6.00 17.75
N ASP A 153 7.25 5.73 19.03
CA ASP A 153 8.15 6.04 20.15
C ASP A 153 8.19 4.83 21.10
N PRO A 154 9.29 4.59 21.85
CA PRO A 154 9.38 3.51 22.84
C PRO A 154 8.29 3.53 23.93
N SER A 155 7.63 4.66 24.13
CA SER A 155 6.53 4.83 25.10
C SER A 155 5.13 4.57 24.52
N MET A 156 5.03 4.22 23.22
CA MET A 156 3.72 4.02 22.59
C MET A 156 2.95 2.82 23.17
N SER A 157 1.62 2.84 23.01
CA SER A 157 0.75 1.78 23.51
C SER A 157 1.10 0.42 22.92
N PRO A 158 1.21 -0.65 23.75
CA PRO A 158 1.46 -2.03 23.24
C PRO A 158 0.47 -2.51 22.19
N LEU A 159 -0.77 -2.00 22.23
CA LEU A 159 -1.79 -2.29 21.21
C LEU A 159 -1.37 -1.75 19.84
N LEU A 160 -0.86 -0.52 19.79
CA LEU A 160 -0.39 0.09 18.54
C LEU A 160 0.87 -0.62 18.01
N GLU A 161 1.77 -1.05 18.90
CA GLU A 161 2.93 -1.87 18.51
C GLU A 161 2.50 -3.15 17.81
N LEU A 162 1.53 -3.87 18.37
CA LEU A 162 0.99 -5.10 17.75
C LEU A 162 0.34 -4.83 16.40
N ILE A 163 -0.41 -3.72 16.27
CA ILE A 163 -1.02 -3.32 15.00
C ILE A 163 0.06 -3.05 13.96
N TYR A 164 1.12 -2.32 14.32
CA TYR A 164 2.20 -1.99 13.38
C TYR A 164 3.04 -3.22 13.01
N ILE A 165 3.32 -4.11 13.96
CA ILE A 165 3.97 -5.41 13.67
C ILE A 165 3.15 -6.19 12.63
N PHE A 166 1.83 -6.28 12.83
CA PHE A 166 0.95 -6.95 11.88
C PHE A 166 0.93 -6.28 10.51
N GLN A 167 0.90 -4.94 10.48
CA GLN A 167 0.96 -4.16 9.23
C GLN A 167 2.28 -4.37 8.47
N MET A 168 3.42 -4.25 9.15
CA MET A 168 4.73 -4.48 8.55
C MET A 168 4.85 -5.90 7.99
N TRP A 169 4.36 -6.88 8.74
CA TRP A 169 4.36 -8.27 8.30
C TRP A 169 3.45 -8.49 7.08
N SER A 170 2.21 -8.01 7.11
CA SER A 170 1.25 -8.14 6.02
C SER A 170 1.67 -7.36 4.77
N GLY A 171 2.26 -6.19 4.94
CA GLY A 171 2.79 -5.37 3.85
C GLY A 171 3.98 -6.00 3.14
N ARG A 172 4.82 -6.74 3.89
CA ARG A 172 6.02 -7.39 3.36
C ARG A 172 5.74 -8.68 2.61
N LEU A 173 4.92 -9.57 3.20
CA LEU A 173 4.62 -10.89 2.65
C LEU A 173 3.54 -10.88 1.57
N GLU A 174 2.97 -9.71 1.29
CA GLU A 174 1.72 -9.56 0.56
C GLU A 174 0.50 -10.11 1.33
N ILE A 175 -0.61 -9.43 1.21
CA ILE A 175 -1.81 -9.66 2.05
C ILE A 175 -2.41 -11.05 1.83
N ILE A 176 -2.42 -11.58 0.59
CA ILE A 176 -3.04 -12.87 0.27
C ILE A 176 -2.37 -14.05 0.99
N PRO A 177 -1.03 -14.22 0.98
CA PRO A 177 -0.35 -15.26 1.75
C PRO A 177 -0.62 -15.19 3.25
N VAL A 178 -0.70 -13.99 3.82
CA VAL A 178 -0.98 -13.80 5.25
C VAL A 178 -2.38 -14.33 5.60
N PHE A 179 -3.41 -13.94 4.83
CA PHE A 179 -4.77 -14.47 5.03
C PHE A 179 -4.88 -15.97 4.76
N ALA A 180 -4.14 -16.50 3.79
CA ALA A 180 -4.07 -17.94 3.53
C ALA A 180 -3.47 -18.69 4.73
N LEU A 181 -2.43 -18.14 5.35
CA LEU A 181 -1.81 -18.69 6.54
C LEU A 181 -2.81 -18.71 7.72
N PHE A 182 -3.49 -17.60 7.99
CA PHE A 182 -4.51 -17.55 9.05
C PHE A 182 -5.63 -18.58 8.80
N ARG A 183 -6.09 -18.69 7.57
CA ARG A 183 -7.09 -19.71 7.20
C ARG A 183 -6.57 -21.12 7.47
N ALA A 184 -5.32 -21.42 7.13
CA ALA A 184 -4.71 -22.72 7.37
C ALA A 184 -4.59 -23.04 8.86
N ILE A 185 -4.23 -22.06 9.69
CA ILE A 185 -4.14 -22.21 11.14
C ILE A 185 -5.52 -22.47 11.75
N ILE A 186 -6.55 -21.70 11.36
CA ILE A 186 -7.90 -21.78 11.96
C ILE A 186 -8.63 -23.06 11.52
N ARG A 187 -8.50 -23.47 10.25
CA ARG A 187 -9.26 -24.61 9.68
C ARG A 187 -8.48 -25.92 9.60
N GLY A 188 -7.21 -25.93 10.00
CA GLY A 188 -6.30 -27.04 9.73
C GLY A 188 -6.01 -27.18 8.23
N THR A 189 -4.96 -27.93 7.92
CA THR A 189 -4.52 -28.24 6.55
C THR A 189 -5.39 -29.31 5.88
N ASN A 190 -6.69 -29.34 6.10
CA ASN A 190 -7.58 -30.26 5.40
C ASN A 190 -7.61 -29.91 3.91
N SER A 191 -6.80 -30.63 3.15
CA SER A 191 -6.57 -30.51 1.71
C SER A 191 -7.75 -30.98 0.82
N ARG A 192 -8.97 -30.94 1.33
CA ARG A 192 -10.18 -31.30 0.55
C ARG A 192 -10.97 -30.05 0.19
N ILE A 193 -10.40 -29.15 -0.57
CA ILE A 193 -11.18 -28.25 -1.44
C ILE A 193 -10.23 -27.86 -2.60
N ILE A 194 -10.21 -28.68 -3.60
CA ILE A 194 -9.95 -28.27 -4.99
C ILE A 194 -11.30 -28.21 -5.68
#